data_ec9dc60b86b10518aae08865a6a738b5
#
_entry.id   ec9dc60b86b10518aae08865a6a738b5
#
_cell.length_a   1.000
_cell.length_b   1.000
_cell.length_c   1.000
_cell.angle_alpha   90.00
_cell.angle_beta   90.00
_cell.angle_gamma   90.00
#
_symmetry.space_group_name_H-M   'P 1'
#
loop_
_entity.id
_entity.type
_entity.pdbx_description
1 polymer ?
#
loop_
_entity_poly.entity_id
_entity_poly.type
_entity_poly.pdbx_seq_one_letter_code
_entity_poly.pdbx_strand_id
1 'polypeptide(L)'
;MLKPAKAIIHFTVLLLLIGICSGCAAPQATTGYKEPLVDQGELYFYLQPLPQEMLPLSFTISEITVIPEQGNVIPILTSRLEIRGRELIGRQKRLVAVTLPPGRYRGVYISIEQAGIATEEGVTDILPPPEPIRVDLNFSILRGRSQALFLDLSPEFLVSRDRFTPRFALGNPYLPPQNYMGFISHASENIVTVFNKRTMEVIQVIHTGTGPQGMALDQLNGIVYVANAGEDTIELISVTSMAIIGTIKLSLGDEPIELALTPDGRTLLSVNRGSDSISIIDTRSMSERERLILDPDPEWVVAGKDGKRAYVLHTLSNTISIIDLDRRSLYASVSLDESPLRGALNRDGENFYIISQYASELLVVDTQSFGVTDRVIVGNRSSAVKVNPKNNLIYVAKTSGEVVIADPTTGLFIDSFPVVRNVGFLAIDGEENTLYVLSPDSSEVTKFNLVNNRELAKMETEMGGHSLVVMGEL
;
A
#
# COMPACT_ATOMS: atom_id res chain seq x y z
N MET A 1 43.97 63.05 -46.45
CA MET A 1 43.79 61.68 -47.06
C MET A 1 43.62 60.66 -45.96
N LEU A 2 42.45 60.19 -45.78
CA LEU A 2 41.98 58.83 -45.57
C LEU A 2 42.58 57.91 -44.46
N LYS A 3 41.75 57.69 -43.44
CA LYS A 3 41.50 56.44 -42.70
C LYS A 3 42.45 56.10 -41.54
N PRO A 4 42.01 55.45 -40.49
CA PRO A 4 40.86 54.47 -40.38
C PRO A 4 39.98 54.62 -39.15
N ALA A 5 38.71 54.33 -39.33
CA ALA A 5 37.78 53.95 -38.28
C ALA A 5 37.37 52.51 -38.58
N LYS A 6 37.83 51.53 -37.83
CA LYS A 6 37.27 50.16 -37.77
C LYS A 6 38.14 49.29 -36.82
N ALA A 7 38.02 49.44 -35.51
CA ALA A 7 38.61 48.48 -34.56
C ALA A 7 37.99 48.56 -33.12
N ILE A 8 36.78 49.09 -32.94
CA ILE A 8 36.19 49.21 -31.58
C ILE A 8 34.84 48.46 -31.41
N ILE A 9 34.38 47.75 -32.43
CA ILE A 9 33.03 47.07 -32.34
C ILE A 9 33.14 45.58 -32.02
N HIS A 10 34.30 44.97 -31.91
CA HIS A 10 34.43 43.51 -31.67
C HIS A 10 34.76 43.09 -30.24
N PHE A 11 34.93 44.05 -29.31
CA PHE A 11 35.29 43.72 -27.92
C PHE A 11 34.12 43.81 -26.94
N THR A 12 33.00 44.39 -27.34
CA THR A 12 31.82 44.56 -26.48
C THR A 12 30.77 43.45 -26.66
N VAL A 13 30.87 42.59 -27.68
CA VAL A 13 29.95 41.46 -27.90
C VAL A 13 30.43 40.17 -27.25
N LEU A 14 31.72 40.06 -26.89
CA LEU A 14 32.29 38.86 -26.24
C LEU A 14 32.11 38.84 -24.71
N LEU A 15 31.74 39.95 -24.08
CA LEU A 15 31.49 40.05 -22.64
C LEU A 15 30.04 39.87 -22.23
N LEU A 16 29.11 39.80 -23.22
CA LEU A 16 27.67 39.59 -22.97
C LEU A 16 27.24 38.12 -23.16
N LEU A 17 28.15 37.21 -23.55
CA LEU A 17 27.85 35.78 -23.76
C LEU A 17 28.38 34.89 -22.63
N ILE A 18 29.03 35.45 -21.60
CA ILE A 18 29.51 34.69 -20.42
C ILE A 18 28.56 34.83 -19.22
N GLY A 19 27.52 35.64 -19.32
CA GLY A 19 26.60 35.94 -18.22
C GLY A 19 25.29 35.13 -18.18
N ILE A 20 25.06 34.15 -19.07
CA ILE A 20 23.78 33.39 -19.15
C ILE A 20 23.93 31.89 -18.94
N CYS A 21 25.03 31.43 -18.43
CA CYS A 21 25.21 30.02 -18.06
C CYS A 21 25.32 29.73 -16.54
N SER A 22 24.69 30.59 -15.74
CA SER A 22 24.52 30.29 -14.30
C SER A 22 23.02 30.36 -13.95
N GLY A 23 22.35 29.20 -14.07
CA GLY A 23 20.99 29.12 -13.57
C GLY A 23 20.04 28.17 -14.31
N CYS A 24 20.54 27.15 -15.00
CA CYS A 24 19.74 25.96 -15.23
C CYS A 24 20.10 24.93 -14.16
N ALA A 25 19.63 25.15 -12.92
CA ALA A 25 19.30 24.03 -12.08
C ALA A 25 18.18 23.29 -12.85
N ALA A 26 18.49 22.11 -13.37
CA ALA A 26 17.46 21.18 -13.81
C ALA A 26 16.43 21.13 -12.67
N PRO A 27 15.12 21.20 -12.94
CA PRO A 27 14.15 20.89 -11.90
C PRO A 27 14.53 19.48 -11.41
N GLN A 28 14.96 19.39 -10.14
CA GLN A 28 15.01 18.10 -9.47
C GLN A 28 13.62 17.55 -9.65
N ALA A 29 13.51 16.43 -10.34
CA ALA A 29 12.30 15.64 -10.33
C ALA A 29 11.99 15.45 -8.85
N THR A 30 10.93 16.12 -8.36
CA THR A 30 10.40 15.82 -7.04
C THR A 30 9.97 14.39 -7.12
N THR A 31 10.76 13.50 -6.56
CA THR A 31 10.34 12.13 -6.29
C THR A 31 9.03 12.29 -5.55
N GLY A 32 7.93 11.70 -6.07
CA GLY A 32 6.58 11.88 -5.50
C GLY A 32 6.42 11.24 -4.12
N TYR A 33 7.50 11.04 -3.39
CA TYR A 33 7.55 10.47 -2.05
C TYR A 33 7.55 11.55 -0.98
N LYS A 34 6.90 11.27 0.14
CA LYS A 34 6.95 12.11 1.34
C LYS A 34 8.38 12.23 1.87
N GLU A 35 8.72 13.38 2.44
CA GLU A 35 10.03 13.55 3.06
C GLU A 35 10.19 12.62 4.28
N PRO A 36 11.38 12.02 4.49
CA PRO A 36 11.64 11.18 5.65
C PRO A 36 11.46 11.93 6.98
N LEU A 37 10.95 11.25 7.99
CA LEU A 37 10.80 11.80 9.35
C LEU A 37 12.16 11.85 10.06
N VAL A 38 12.89 12.98 9.96
CA VAL A 38 14.23 13.09 10.56
C VAL A 38 14.16 13.39 12.06
N ASP A 39 13.43 14.43 12.46
CA ASP A 39 13.39 14.95 13.84
C ASP A 39 12.01 14.91 14.50
N GLN A 40 11.02 14.38 13.83
CA GLN A 40 9.63 14.27 14.28
C GLN A 40 9.19 12.82 14.31
N GLY A 41 8.04 12.57 14.94
CA GLY A 41 7.29 11.34 14.76
C GLY A 41 5.93 11.65 14.18
N GLU A 42 5.16 10.65 13.89
CA GLU A 42 3.86 10.79 13.24
C GLU A 42 2.76 10.15 14.09
N LEU A 43 1.63 10.83 14.19
CA LEU A 43 0.44 10.34 14.87
C LEU A 43 -0.66 10.08 13.85
N TYR A 44 -1.17 8.86 13.84
CA TYR A 44 -2.39 8.43 13.15
C TYR A 44 -3.49 8.26 14.18
N PHE A 45 -4.59 8.98 14.02
CA PHE A 45 -5.68 8.96 14.98
C PHE A 45 -6.97 8.50 14.32
N TYR A 46 -7.55 7.41 14.83
CA TYR A 46 -8.71 6.75 14.26
C TYR A 46 -9.89 6.77 15.23
N LEU A 47 -11.09 6.96 14.72
CA LEU A 47 -12.34 6.66 15.40
C LEU A 47 -12.73 5.21 15.09
N GLN A 48 -12.96 4.42 16.12
CA GLN A 48 -13.37 3.04 16.01
C GLN A 48 -14.82 2.92 15.45
N PRO A 49 -15.17 1.77 14.86
CA PRO A 49 -16.52 1.54 14.35
C PRO A 49 -17.56 1.85 15.40
N LEU A 50 -18.60 2.58 15.00
CA LEU A 50 -19.70 2.91 15.90
C LEU A 50 -20.66 1.72 16.03
N PRO A 51 -21.16 1.44 17.25
CA PRO A 51 -22.18 0.41 17.44
C PRO A 51 -23.51 0.78 16.77
N GLN A 52 -24.34 -0.23 16.51
CA GLN A 52 -25.59 -0.06 15.73
C GLN A 52 -26.56 0.95 16.35
N GLU A 53 -26.55 1.09 17.66
CA GLU A 53 -27.39 2.05 18.40
C GLU A 53 -27.07 3.50 18.04
N MET A 54 -25.87 3.76 17.51
CA MET A 54 -25.41 5.09 17.11
C MET A 54 -25.68 5.41 15.62
N LEU A 55 -26.33 4.53 14.88
CA LEU A 55 -26.74 4.74 13.49
C LEU A 55 -27.35 6.10 13.19
N PRO A 56 -28.31 6.61 14.01
CA PRO A 56 -28.93 7.88 13.74
C PRO A 56 -28.10 9.09 14.17
N LEU A 57 -26.97 8.87 14.87
CA LEU A 57 -26.14 9.96 15.40
C LEU A 57 -25.33 10.62 14.29
N SER A 58 -25.26 11.94 14.31
CA SER A 58 -24.30 12.75 13.56
C SER A 58 -23.71 13.82 14.46
N PHE A 59 -22.41 14.15 14.30
CA PHE A 59 -21.77 15.25 15.00
C PHE A 59 -20.58 15.78 14.21
N THR A 60 -20.21 17.03 14.46
CA THR A 60 -19.07 17.69 13.81
C THR A 60 -17.99 17.98 14.84
N ILE A 61 -16.82 17.38 14.65
CA ILE A 61 -15.60 17.71 15.38
C ILE A 61 -15.03 18.97 14.73
N SER A 62 -14.84 20.04 15.51
CA SER A 62 -14.27 21.30 15.02
C SER A 62 -12.78 21.40 15.27
N GLU A 63 -12.29 20.76 16.35
CA GLU A 63 -10.88 20.78 16.73
C GLU A 63 -10.52 19.53 17.52
N ILE A 64 -9.28 19.05 17.31
CA ILE A 64 -8.62 18.07 18.20
C ILE A 64 -7.26 18.65 18.55
N THR A 65 -6.91 18.64 19.85
CA THR A 65 -5.60 19.05 20.34
C THR A 65 -4.98 17.94 21.18
N VAL A 66 -3.67 17.73 21.07
CA VAL A 66 -2.93 16.82 21.95
C VAL A 66 -2.36 17.55 23.15
N ILE A 67 -2.25 16.86 24.27
CA ILE A 67 -1.79 17.39 25.55
C ILE A 67 -0.38 16.84 25.81
N PRO A 68 0.69 17.62 25.55
CA PRO A 68 2.05 17.22 25.92
C PRO A 68 2.21 17.10 27.46
N GLU A 69 3.14 16.29 27.91
CA GLU A 69 3.48 16.21 29.33
C GLU A 69 4.05 17.54 29.84
N GLN A 70 4.75 18.27 28.97
CA GLN A 70 5.27 19.62 29.25
C GLN A 70 4.99 20.54 28.06
N GLY A 71 4.64 21.79 28.34
CA GLY A 71 4.36 22.80 27.32
C GLY A 71 2.87 23.01 27.03
N ASN A 72 2.58 23.72 25.97
CA ASN A 72 1.22 24.06 25.56
C ASN A 72 0.58 22.93 24.76
N VAL A 73 -0.72 22.86 24.73
CA VAL A 73 -1.49 21.95 23.87
C VAL A 73 -1.19 22.26 22.39
N ILE A 74 -1.17 21.20 21.57
CA ILE A 74 -0.84 21.30 20.14
C ILE A 74 -2.10 20.91 19.34
N PRO A 75 -2.63 21.80 18.49
CA PRO A 75 -3.75 21.47 17.62
C PRO A 75 -3.28 20.49 16.53
N ILE A 76 -4.07 19.43 16.33
CA ILE A 76 -3.80 18.39 15.31
C ILE A 76 -4.90 18.30 14.27
N LEU A 77 -6.12 18.72 14.57
CA LEU A 77 -7.22 18.90 13.65
C LEU A 77 -7.83 20.28 13.88
N THR A 78 -7.86 21.14 12.87
CA THR A 78 -8.44 22.49 12.91
C THR A 78 -9.51 22.71 11.86
N SER A 79 -9.75 21.70 11.02
CA SER A 79 -10.82 21.68 10.02
C SER A 79 -12.03 20.93 10.57
N ARG A 80 -13.23 21.36 10.13
CA ARG A 80 -14.46 20.66 10.49
C ARG A 80 -14.48 19.26 9.91
N LEU A 81 -14.75 18.28 10.75
CA LEU A 81 -14.91 16.88 10.35
C LEU A 81 -16.28 16.39 10.80
N GLU A 82 -17.15 16.15 9.83
CA GLU A 82 -18.47 15.58 10.09
C GLU A 82 -18.36 14.06 10.27
N ILE A 83 -18.99 13.55 11.32
CA ILE A 83 -19.11 12.15 11.67
C ILE A 83 -20.56 11.75 11.55
N ARG A 84 -20.85 10.78 10.70
CA ARG A 84 -22.22 10.23 10.50
C ARG A 84 -22.25 8.77 10.88
N GLY A 85 -23.07 8.42 11.86
CA GLY A 85 -23.17 7.06 12.38
C GLY A 85 -23.43 6.01 11.28
N ARG A 86 -24.28 6.34 10.31
CA ARG A 86 -24.57 5.43 9.18
C ARG A 86 -23.38 5.05 8.33
N GLU A 87 -22.37 5.91 8.25
CA GLU A 87 -21.16 5.70 7.45
C GLU A 87 -20.10 4.87 8.20
N LEU A 88 -20.23 4.75 9.52
CA LEU A 88 -19.23 4.16 10.42
C LEU A 88 -19.64 2.84 11.05
N ILE A 89 -20.74 2.22 10.57
CA ILE A 89 -21.08 0.88 11.04
C ILE A 89 -20.07 -0.11 10.49
N GLY A 90 -19.40 -0.80 11.41
CA GLY A 90 -18.37 -1.77 11.05
C GLY A 90 -17.19 -1.15 10.29
N ARG A 91 -17.03 0.19 10.35
CA ARG A 91 -15.95 0.91 9.68
C ARG A 91 -15.23 1.84 10.64
N GLN A 92 -13.92 1.74 10.65
CA GLN A 92 -13.04 2.68 11.30
C GLN A 92 -12.87 3.94 10.44
N LYS A 93 -12.74 5.10 11.05
CA LYS A 93 -12.53 6.39 10.37
C LYS A 93 -11.24 7.02 10.83
N ARG A 94 -10.33 7.35 9.91
CA ARG A 94 -9.19 8.19 10.23
C ARG A 94 -9.65 9.63 10.48
N LEU A 95 -9.36 10.16 11.68
CA LEU A 95 -9.64 11.54 12.05
C LEU A 95 -8.54 12.47 11.56
N VAL A 96 -7.27 12.07 11.77
CA VAL A 96 -6.11 12.87 11.39
C VAL A 96 -4.85 12.00 11.24
N ALA A 97 -3.93 12.43 10.36
CA ALA A 97 -2.53 12.03 10.32
C ALA A 97 -1.69 13.30 10.39
N VAL A 98 -0.75 13.37 11.33
CA VAL A 98 0.01 14.59 11.61
C VAL A 98 1.37 14.28 12.21
N THR A 99 2.37 15.10 11.85
CA THR A 99 3.70 15.06 12.49
C THR A 99 3.69 15.82 13.81
N LEU A 100 4.34 15.25 14.83
CA LEU A 100 4.44 15.81 16.17
C LEU A 100 5.89 15.77 16.68
N PRO A 101 6.26 16.70 17.57
CA PRO A 101 7.52 16.63 18.30
C PRO A 101 7.64 15.32 19.08
N PRO A 102 8.81 14.66 19.10
CA PRO A 102 9.05 13.52 19.95
C PRO A 102 8.88 13.90 21.43
N GLY A 103 8.20 13.06 22.21
CA GLY A 103 7.91 13.33 23.61
C GLY A 103 6.80 12.47 24.17
N ARG A 104 6.46 12.75 25.44
CA ARG A 104 5.33 12.11 26.12
C ARG A 104 4.11 13.01 26.08
N TYR A 105 2.96 12.42 25.92
CA TYR A 105 1.66 13.06 25.84
C TYR A 105 0.70 12.41 26.84
N ARG A 106 -0.27 13.18 27.36
CA ARG A 106 -1.19 12.75 28.42
C ARG A 106 -2.63 12.52 27.92
N GLY A 107 -2.92 12.83 26.68
CA GLY A 107 -4.25 12.69 26.10
C GLY A 107 -4.56 13.70 25.03
N VAL A 108 -5.84 13.89 24.77
CA VAL A 108 -6.36 14.83 23.78
C VAL A 108 -7.53 15.63 24.32
N TYR A 109 -7.80 16.80 23.73
CA TYR A 109 -9.09 17.49 23.82
C TYR A 109 -9.80 17.37 22.48
N ILE A 110 -11.12 17.16 22.53
CA ILE A 110 -11.99 17.06 21.35
C ILE A 110 -13.10 18.10 21.50
N SER A 111 -13.17 19.03 20.57
CA SER A 111 -14.21 20.06 20.49
C SER A 111 -15.28 19.64 19.50
N ILE A 112 -16.55 19.65 19.91
CA ILE A 112 -17.70 19.32 19.08
C ILE A 112 -18.54 20.57 18.89
N GLU A 113 -18.79 20.95 17.63
CA GLU A 113 -19.51 22.18 17.31
C GLU A 113 -21.00 21.93 17.09
N GLN A 114 -21.35 20.78 16.50
CA GLN A 114 -22.73 20.41 16.16
C GLN A 114 -22.97 18.95 16.49
N ALA A 115 -24.20 18.62 16.86
CA ALA A 115 -24.64 17.24 17.00
C ALA A 115 -26.12 17.13 16.61
N GLY A 116 -26.55 15.97 16.12
CA GLY A 116 -27.91 15.73 15.71
C GLY A 116 -28.25 14.25 15.69
N ILE A 117 -29.53 13.96 15.73
CA ILE A 117 -30.09 12.60 15.62
C ILE A 117 -31.03 12.55 14.40
N ALA A 118 -30.79 11.63 13.49
CA ALA A 118 -31.67 11.36 12.37
C ALA A 118 -32.95 10.70 12.85
N THR A 119 -34.09 11.30 12.53
CA THR A 119 -35.43 10.80 12.81
C THR A 119 -36.17 10.53 11.49
N GLU A 120 -37.40 10.03 11.55
CA GLU A 120 -38.27 9.86 10.36
C GLU A 120 -38.63 11.20 9.70
N GLU A 121 -38.66 12.28 10.48
CA GLU A 121 -39.01 13.63 10.03
C GLU A 121 -37.80 14.46 9.57
N GLY A 122 -36.55 13.95 9.73
CA GLY A 122 -35.31 14.64 9.38
C GLY A 122 -34.28 14.52 10.47
N VAL A 123 -33.32 15.46 10.51
CA VAL A 123 -32.30 15.54 11.56
C VAL A 123 -32.78 16.50 12.65
N THR A 124 -32.87 16.01 13.87
CA THR A 124 -33.13 16.83 15.05
C THR A 124 -31.81 17.25 15.68
N ASP A 125 -31.56 18.55 15.77
CA ASP A 125 -30.38 19.09 16.42
C ASP A 125 -30.44 18.87 17.94
N ILE A 126 -29.29 18.49 18.49
CA ILE A 126 -29.07 18.38 19.93
C ILE A 126 -27.92 19.29 20.34
N LEU A 127 -27.97 19.85 21.55
CA LEU A 127 -26.95 20.80 22.01
C LEU A 127 -25.58 20.08 22.11
N PRO A 128 -24.53 20.62 21.50
CA PRO A 128 -23.19 20.07 21.67
C PRO A 128 -22.66 20.26 23.10
N PRO A 129 -21.57 19.56 23.49
CA PRO A 129 -20.88 19.83 24.75
C PRO A 129 -20.45 21.30 24.82
N PRO A 130 -20.59 21.96 26.01
CA PRO A 130 -20.25 23.38 26.17
C PRO A 130 -18.72 23.62 26.19
N GLU A 131 -17.93 22.61 26.52
CA GLU A 131 -16.48 22.65 26.63
C GLU A 131 -15.85 21.49 25.87
N PRO A 132 -14.55 21.62 25.46
CA PRO A 132 -13.81 20.53 24.87
C PRO A 132 -13.76 19.32 25.81
N ILE A 133 -13.97 18.15 25.25
CA ILE A 133 -13.97 16.89 25.99
C ILE A 133 -12.53 16.43 26.15
N ARG A 134 -12.08 16.27 27.37
CA ARG A 134 -10.76 15.72 27.66
C ARG A 134 -10.83 14.20 27.68
N VAL A 135 -9.87 13.57 26.98
CA VAL A 135 -9.71 12.11 26.95
C VAL A 135 -8.26 11.80 27.36
N ASP A 136 -8.09 11.17 28.50
CA ASP A 136 -6.77 10.89 29.10
C ASP A 136 -6.21 9.56 28.56
N LEU A 137 -4.98 9.59 28.06
CA LEU A 137 -4.15 8.43 27.74
C LEU A 137 -2.69 8.85 27.69
N ASN A 138 -1.81 8.12 28.37
CA ASN A 138 -0.38 8.34 28.26
C ASN A 138 0.16 7.62 27.02
N PHE A 139 0.74 8.37 26.09
CA PHE A 139 1.40 7.82 24.90
C PHE A 139 2.70 8.57 24.60
N SER A 140 3.53 8.03 23.73
CA SER A 140 4.80 8.62 23.36
C SER A 140 4.93 8.69 21.84
N ILE A 141 5.37 9.82 21.35
CA ILE A 141 5.80 10.00 19.98
C ILE A 141 7.31 9.82 19.93
N LEU A 142 7.78 8.89 19.13
CA LEU A 142 9.20 8.59 18.95
C LEU A 142 9.68 9.17 17.62
N ARG A 143 10.94 9.63 17.62
CA ARG A 143 11.59 10.15 16.42
C ARG A 143 11.63 9.09 15.32
N GLY A 144 11.26 9.47 14.09
CA GLY A 144 11.27 8.58 12.93
C GLY A 144 10.29 7.40 13.02
N ARG A 145 9.28 7.49 13.91
CA ARG A 145 8.28 6.42 14.05
C ARG A 145 6.87 6.98 14.01
N SER A 146 5.94 6.13 13.55
CA SER A 146 4.51 6.41 13.65
C SER A 146 3.89 5.74 14.86
N GLN A 147 2.86 6.39 15.39
CA GLN A 147 2.02 5.91 16.48
C GLN A 147 0.56 5.98 16.05
N ALA A 148 -0.16 4.88 16.14
CA ALA A 148 -1.61 4.87 15.96
C ALA A 148 -2.31 4.97 17.32
N LEU A 149 -3.35 5.81 17.39
CA LEU A 149 -4.26 5.90 18.53
C LEU A 149 -5.69 5.66 18.05
N PHE A 150 -6.49 5.08 18.94
CA PHE A 150 -7.85 4.65 18.62
C PHE A 150 -8.81 5.28 19.64
N LEU A 151 -9.83 5.95 19.12
CA LEU A 151 -10.88 6.62 19.87
C LEU A 151 -12.14 5.76 19.80
N ASP A 152 -12.56 5.27 20.95
CA ASP A 152 -13.85 4.60 21.14
C ASP A 152 -14.90 5.59 21.61
N LEU A 153 -16.12 5.46 21.11
CA LEU A 153 -17.28 6.18 21.58
C LEU A 153 -18.26 5.21 22.25
N SER A 154 -18.47 5.39 23.55
CA SER A 154 -19.42 4.57 24.31
C SER A 154 -20.86 4.88 23.94
N PRO A 155 -21.75 3.88 23.73
CA PRO A 155 -23.17 4.10 23.48
C PRO A 155 -23.92 4.58 24.72
N GLU A 156 -23.33 4.47 25.91
CA GLU A 156 -23.98 4.83 27.16
C GLU A 156 -24.12 6.35 27.34
N PHE A 157 -25.33 6.81 27.63
CA PHE A 157 -25.63 8.19 27.98
C PHE A 157 -25.28 9.27 26.94
N LEU A 158 -25.40 8.94 25.63
CA LEU A 158 -25.08 9.86 24.55
C LEU A 158 -25.89 11.17 24.56
N VAL A 159 -27.14 11.12 25.02
CA VAL A 159 -28.00 12.29 25.09
C VAL A 159 -28.61 12.40 26.49
N SER A 160 -28.43 13.53 27.12
CA SER A 160 -29.04 13.88 28.41
C SER A 160 -29.65 15.27 28.32
N ARG A 161 -30.96 15.38 28.55
CA ARG A 161 -31.71 16.67 28.55
C ARG A 161 -31.43 17.51 27.30
N ASP A 162 -31.60 16.90 26.10
CA ASP A 162 -31.38 17.51 24.77
C ASP A 162 -29.93 17.96 24.50
N ARG A 163 -28.97 17.45 25.26
CA ARG A 163 -27.55 17.71 25.09
C ARG A 163 -26.80 16.43 24.72
N PHE A 164 -25.92 16.53 23.75
CA PHE A 164 -24.96 15.49 23.41
C PHE A 164 -23.89 15.41 24.49
N THR A 165 -23.75 14.25 25.14
CA THR A 165 -22.81 14.02 26.24
C THR A 165 -21.96 12.79 25.95
N PRO A 166 -21.12 12.82 24.87
CA PRO A 166 -20.34 11.66 24.47
C PRO A 166 -19.29 11.28 25.51
N ARG A 167 -19.08 9.98 25.68
CA ARG A 167 -17.97 9.44 26.44
C ARG A 167 -16.99 8.80 25.48
N PHE A 168 -15.88 9.48 25.29
CA PHE A 168 -14.77 8.96 24.51
C PHE A 168 -13.76 8.25 25.43
N ALA A 169 -13.18 7.19 24.91
CA ALA A 169 -12.02 6.52 25.50
C ALA A 169 -10.93 6.37 24.44
N LEU A 170 -9.69 6.62 24.83
CA LEU A 170 -8.54 6.29 24.00
C LEU A 170 -8.04 4.91 24.39
N GLY A 171 -7.73 4.11 23.40
CA GLY A 171 -7.23 2.74 23.59
C GLY A 171 -6.14 2.36 22.61
N ASN A 172 -5.54 1.23 22.90
CA ASN A 172 -4.75 0.50 21.91
C ASN A 172 -5.69 -0.46 21.18
N PRO A 173 -5.42 -0.77 19.90
CA PRO A 173 -6.25 -1.70 19.16
C PRO A 173 -6.20 -3.09 19.80
N TYR A 174 -7.29 -3.82 19.63
CA TYR A 174 -7.26 -5.24 19.89
C TYR A 174 -6.29 -5.92 18.92
N LEU A 175 -5.25 -6.54 19.44
CA LEU A 175 -4.30 -7.28 18.61
C LEU A 175 -4.89 -8.65 18.26
N PRO A 176 -5.25 -8.89 17.00
CA PRO A 176 -5.75 -10.20 16.60
C PRO A 176 -4.61 -11.22 16.59
N PRO A 177 -4.92 -12.53 16.60
CA PRO A 177 -3.95 -13.55 16.24
C PRO A 177 -3.26 -13.25 14.90
N GLN A 178 -1.99 -13.62 14.77
CA GLN A 178 -1.16 -13.27 13.60
C GLN A 178 -1.79 -13.69 12.26
N ASN A 179 -2.47 -14.84 12.21
CA ASN A 179 -3.17 -15.34 11.03
C ASN A 179 -4.33 -14.43 10.54
N TYR A 180 -4.68 -13.39 11.29
CA TYR A 180 -5.68 -12.39 10.90
C TYR A 180 -5.06 -11.04 10.49
N MET A 181 -3.77 -10.99 10.28
CA MET A 181 -3.10 -9.75 9.86
C MET A 181 -2.98 -9.63 8.35
N GLY A 182 -3.09 -8.41 7.86
CA GLY A 182 -2.76 -7.99 6.51
C GLY A 182 -1.90 -6.73 6.55
N PHE A 183 -1.16 -6.50 5.46
CA PHE A 183 -0.20 -5.43 5.32
C PHE A 183 -0.40 -4.74 3.98
N ILE A 184 -0.32 -3.41 3.96
CA ILE A 184 -0.43 -2.57 2.75
C ILE A 184 0.75 -1.61 2.74
N SER A 185 1.53 -1.61 1.67
CA SER A 185 2.56 -0.59 1.44
C SER A 185 1.97 0.66 0.80
N HIS A 186 2.41 1.85 1.24
CA HIS A 186 1.98 3.14 0.69
C HIS A 186 3.20 3.92 0.23
N ALA A 187 3.48 3.85 -1.06
CA ALA A 187 4.71 4.39 -1.64
C ALA A 187 4.85 5.90 -1.44
N SER A 188 3.75 6.67 -1.57
CA SER A 188 3.79 8.13 -1.41
C SER A 188 3.89 8.60 0.04
N GLU A 189 3.53 7.75 1.03
CA GLU A 189 3.45 8.12 2.44
C GLU A 189 4.61 7.56 3.28
N ASN A 190 5.45 6.69 2.71
CA ASN A 190 6.57 6.01 3.39
C ASN A 190 6.12 5.18 4.59
N ILE A 191 5.03 4.45 4.44
CA ILE A 191 4.46 3.63 5.51
C ILE A 191 4.00 2.26 5.01
N VAL A 192 3.87 1.36 5.98
CA VAL A 192 3.10 0.12 5.85
C VAL A 192 1.96 0.15 6.86
N THR A 193 0.72 0.02 6.39
CA THR A 193 -0.46 -0.14 7.25
C THR A 193 -0.63 -1.61 7.60
N VAL A 194 -0.76 -1.91 8.89
CA VAL A 194 -1.14 -3.24 9.39
C VAL A 194 -2.60 -3.23 9.76
N PHE A 195 -3.36 -4.21 9.28
CA PHE A 195 -4.79 -4.26 9.53
C PHE A 195 -5.27 -5.67 9.93
N ASN A 196 -6.39 -5.72 10.62
CA ASN A 196 -7.09 -6.96 10.92
C ASN A 196 -7.97 -7.35 9.71
N LYS A 197 -7.60 -8.42 9.01
CA LYS A 197 -8.31 -8.87 7.80
C LYS A 197 -9.75 -9.36 8.06
N ARG A 198 -10.12 -9.65 9.32
CA ARG A 198 -11.50 -10.02 9.70
C ARG A 198 -12.40 -8.83 9.88
N THR A 199 -11.97 -7.86 10.68
CA THR A 199 -12.75 -6.67 10.99
C THR A 199 -12.55 -5.55 9.98
N MET A 200 -11.50 -5.62 9.15
CA MET A 200 -11.08 -4.56 8.22
C MET A 200 -10.78 -3.26 8.95
N GLU A 201 -10.06 -3.36 10.07
CA GLU A 201 -9.63 -2.24 10.90
C GLU A 201 -8.11 -2.12 10.90
N VAL A 202 -7.61 -0.88 10.82
CA VAL A 202 -6.18 -0.60 11.02
C VAL A 202 -5.80 -0.92 12.46
N ILE A 203 -4.68 -1.61 12.62
CA ILE A 203 -4.13 -1.97 13.93
C ILE A 203 -2.90 -1.11 14.23
N GLN A 204 -2.07 -0.89 13.21
CA GLN A 204 -0.82 -0.15 13.34
C GLN A 204 -0.45 0.49 12.00
N VAL A 205 0.29 1.58 12.06
CA VAL A 205 0.96 2.19 10.93
C VAL A 205 2.45 2.18 11.22
N ILE A 206 3.25 1.64 10.32
CA ILE A 206 4.69 1.49 10.46
C ILE A 206 5.37 2.43 9.48
N HIS A 207 6.16 3.38 9.97
CA HIS A 207 6.98 4.23 9.12
C HIS A 207 8.17 3.42 8.60
N THR A 208 8.36 3.43 7.28
CA THR A 208 9.40 2.69 6.55
C THR A 208 10.45 3.63 5.95
N GLY A 209 11.40 3.10 5.23
CA GLY A 209 12.22 3.85 4.28
C GLY A 209 11.37 4.48 3.15
N THR A 210 12.01 5.25 2.29
CA THR A 210 11.34 6.04 1.24
C THR A 210 10.82 5.17 0.12
N GLY A 211 9.55 5.36 -0.24
CA GLY A 211 8.90 4.71 -1.37
C GLY A 211 8.72 3.20 -1.21
N PRO A 212 8.05 2.70 -0.16
CA PRO A 212 7.75 1.29 -0.02
C PRO A 212 6.79 0.83 -1.13
N GLN A 213 7.20 -0.18 -1.89
CA GLN A 213 6.46 -0.74 -3.03
C GLN A 213 6.12 -2.21 -2.80
N GLY A 214 6.72 -3.13 -3.54
CA GLY A 214 6.46 -4.56 -3.45
C GLY A 214 6.74 -5.14 -2.08
N MET A 215 5.94 -6.11 -1.69
CA MET A 215 6.09 -6.84 -0.43
C MET A 215 6.07 -8.34 -0.65
N ALA A 216 6.86 -9.07 0.13
CA ALA A 216 6.81 -10.52 0.23
C ALA A 216 6.57 -10.94 1.68
N LEU A 217 5.62 -11.87 1.89
CA LEU A 217 5.24 -12.35 3.22
C LEU A 217 5.81 -13.74 3.47
N ASP A 218 6.70 -13.85 4.44
CA ASP A 218 7.14 -15.12 5.01
C ASP A 218 6.20 -15.52 6.16
N GLN A 219 5.19 -16.30 5.84
CA GLN A 219 4.19 -16.73 6.82
C GLN A 219 4.77 -17.68 7.85
N LEU A 220 5.79 -18.46 7.49
CA LEU A 220 6.42 -19.45 8.38
C LEU A 220 7.24 -18.77 9.48
N ASN A 221 7.97 -17.71 9.12
CA ASN A 221 8.82 -16.99 10.07
C ASN A 221 8.16 -15.72 10.61
N GLY A 222 6.97 -15.35 10.13
CA GLY A 222 6.25 -14.15 10.54
C GLY A 222 6.98 -12.85 10.20
N ILE A 223 7.50 -12.76 8.97
CA ILE A 223 8.26 -11.61 8.46
C ILE A 223 7.61 -11.09 7.18
N VAL A 224 7.43 -9.77 7.10
CA VAL A 224 7.10 -9.06 5.84
C VAL A 224 8.35 -8.34 5.36
N TYR A 225 8.79 -8.65 4.15
CA TYR A 225 9.83 -7.93 3.44
C TYR A 225 9.19 -6.81 2.63
N VAL A 226 9.76 -5.62 2.69
CA VAL A 226 9.24 -4.40 2.03
C VAL A 226 10.35 -3.76 1.21
N ALA A 227 10.15 -3.63 -0.09
CA ALA A 227 11.07 -2.94 -0.99
C ALA A 227 10.89 -1.44 -0.89
N ASN A 228 11.93 -0.69 -0.49
CA ASN A 228 11.94 0.77 -0.42
C ASN A 228 12.72 1.32 -1.64
N ALA A 229 11.98 1.64 -2.70
CA ALA A 229 12.58 2.03 -3.99
C ALA A 229 13.39 3.32 -3.90
N GLY A 230 12.99 4.27 -3.05
CA GLY A 230 13.68 5.55 -2.90
C GLY A 230 14.97 5.52 -2.06
N GLU A 231 15.30 4.38 -1.42
CA GLU A 231 16.48 4.24 -0.55
C GLU A 231 17.34 3.02 -0.90
N ASP A 232 17.00 2.27 -1.94
CA ASP A 232 17.74 1.05 -2.34
C ASP A 232 17.86 0.04 -1.19
N THR A 233 16.76 -0.15 -0.43
CA THR A 233 16.74 -1.04 0.73
C THR A 233 15.53 -1.98 0.72
N ILE A 234 15.67 -3.09 1.44
CA ILE A 234 14.55 -3.96 1.80
C ILE A 234 14.46 -4.01 3.31
N GLU A 235 13.35 -3.59 3.87
CA GLU A 235 13.09 -3.68 5.30
C GLU A 235 12.35 -4.94 5.67
N LEU A 236 12.63 -5.44 6.89
CA LEU A 236 12.01 -6.60 7.48
C LEU A 236 11.09 -6.15 8.61
N ILE A 237 9.80 -6.40 8.47
CA ILE A 237 8.79 -6.13 9.50
C ILE A 237 8.42 -7.44 10.17
N SER A 238 8.53 -7.50 11.49
CA SER A 238 8.02 -8.64 12.26
C SER A 238 6.50 -8.54 12.39
N VAL A 239 5.80 -9.61 11.99
CA VAL A 239 4.34 -9.73 12.16
C VAL A 239 3.96 -9.66 13.64
N THR A 240 4.78 -10.26 14.53
CA THR A 240 4.49 -10.30 15.96
C THR A 240 4.63 -8.94 16.65
N SER A 241 5.74 -8.24 16.40
CA SER A 241 6.02 -6.97 17.05
C SER A 241 5.48 -5.76 16.30
N MET A 242 5.05 -5.94 15.03
CA MET A 242 4.63 -4.88 14.11
C MET A 242 5.66 -3.75 14.04
N ALA A 243 6.93 -4.13 13.95
CA ALA A 243 8.06 -3.21 13.92
C ALA A 243 9.13 -3.69 12.95
N ILE A 244 9.93 -2.75 12.45
CA ILE A 244 11.10 -3.06 11.62
C ILE A 244 12.14 -3.73 12.52
N ILE A 245 12.60 -4.92 12.10
CA ILE A 245 13.58 -5.74 12.82
C ILE A 245 14.92 -5.87 12.09
N GLY A 246 15.00 -5.40 10.85
CA GLY A 246 16.22 -5.44 10.05
C GLY A 246 16.06 -4.71 8.73
N THR A 247 17.21 -4.45 8.09
CA THR A 247 17.29 -3.79 6.79
C THR A 247 18.37 -4.44 5.95
N ILE A 248 18.04 -4.84 4.73
CA ILE A 248 19.00 -5.31 3.71
C ILE A 248 19.28 -4.12 2.80
N LYS A 249 20.55 -3.79 2.63
CA LYS A 249 20.99 -2.73 1.71
C LYS A 249 21.33 -3.35 0.36
N LEU A 250 20.79 -2.76 -0.68
CA LEU A 250 21.12 -3.05 -2.08
C LEU A 250 22.17 -2.06 -2.61
N SER A 251 22.48 -2.14 -3.90
CA SER A 251 23.39 -1.17 -4.51
C SER A 251 22.69 0.15 -4.81
N LEU A 252 23.42 1.24 -4.78
CA LEU A 252 22.89 2.57 -5.06
C LEU A 252 22.32 2.64 -6.48
N GLY A 253 21.09 3.10 -6.61
CA GLY A 253 20.37 3.22 -7.86
C GLY A 253 19.66 1.93 -8.30
N ASP A 254 19.48 0.96 -7.43
CA ASP A 254 18.77 -0.29 -7.72
C ASP A 254 17.26 -0.06 -7.88
N GLU A 255 16.68 0.81 -7.08
CA GLU A 255 15.22 1.06 -7.04
C GLU A 255 14.41 -0.24 -6.97
N PRO A 256 14.48 -1.00 -5.86
CA PRO A 256 13.73 -2.25 -5.71
C PRO A 256 12.22 -1.97 -5.74
N ILE A 257 11.48 -2.63 -6.65
CA ILE A 257 10.05 -2.35 -6.84
C ILE A 257 9.15 -3.55 -6.55
N GLU A 258 9.63 -4.78 -6.70
CA GLU A 258 8.83 -5.97 -6.45
C GLU A 258 9.67 -7.06 -5.80
N LEU A 259 9.02 -7.84 -4.93
CA LEU A 259 9.65 -8.91 -4.16
C LEU A 259 8.90 -10.23 -4.37
N ALA A 260 9.65 -11.32 -4.44
CA ALA A 260 9.09 -12.66 -4.34
C ALA A 260 9.91 -13.53 -3.40
N LEU A 261 9.25 -14.36 -2.63
CA LEU A 261 9.89 -15.31 -1.71
C LEU A 261 9.72 -16.72 -2.24
N THR A 262 10.77 -17.55 -2.18
CA THR A 262 10.63 -18.98 -2.48
C THR A 262 9.72 -19.67 -1.46
N PRO A 263 9.01 -20.76 -1.83
CA PRO A 263 8.08 -21.44 -0.92
C PRO A 263 8.71 -21.94 0.39
N ASP A 264 10.02 -22.21 0.39
CA ASP A 264 10.76 -22.62 1.59
C ASP A 264 11.22 -21.46 2.48
N GLY A 265 10.93 -20.22 2.08
CA GLY A 265 11.28 -19.00 2.80
C GLY A 265 12.77 -18.65 2.82
N ARG A 266 13.63 -19.36 2.05
CA ARG A 266 15.09 -19.19 2.14
C ARG A 266 15.68 -18.19 1.16
N THR A 267 15.03 -17.97 0.05
CA THR A 267 15.50 -17.06 -0.99
C THR A 267 14.48 -15.98 -1.24
N LEU A 268 14.88 -14.74 -1.02
CA LEU A 268 14.13 -13.55 -1.40
C LEU A 268 14.68 -13.02 -2.72
N LEU A 269 13.80 -12.72 -3.64
CA LEU A 269 14.11 -12.14 -4.95
C LEU A 269 13.66 -10.68 -4.92
N SER A 270 14.52 -9.78 -5.38
CA SER A 270 14.21 -8.36 -5.54
C SER A 270 14.40 -7.94 -6.98
N VAL A 271 13.35 -7.48 -7.61
CA VAL A 271 13.41 -6.81 -8.91
C VAL A 271 13.86 -5.38 -8.70
N ASN A 272 14.97 -5.01 -9.33
CA ASN A 272 15.62 -3.71 -9.21
C ASN A 272 15.47 -2.98 -10.55
N ARG A 273 14.46 -2.11 -10.65
CA ARG A 273 14.14 -1.43 -11.90
C ARG A 273 15.20 -0.42 -12.31
N GLY A 274 15.79 0.28 -11.33
CA GLY A 274 16.80 1.31 -11.64
C GLY A 274 18.11 0.78 -12.22
N SER A 275 18.42 -0.50 -11.97
CA SER A 275 19.64 -1.16 -12.44
C SER A 275 19.40 -2.30 -13.44
N ASP A 276 18.16 -2.47 -13.90
CA ASP A 276 17.76 -3.58 -14.80
C ASP A 276 18.28 -4.93 -14.28
N SER A 277 18.07 -5.23 -13.01
CA SER A 277 18.62 -6.42 -12.37
C SER A 277 17.66 -7.14 -11.44
N ILE A 278 18.01 -8.36 -11.08
CA ILE A 278 17.40 -9.09 -9.97
C ILE A 278 18.46 -9.44 -8.94
N SER A 279 18.16 -9.16 -7.68
CA SER A 279 18.98 -9.61 -6.54
C SER A 279 18.42 -10.90 -5.98
N ILE A 280 19.30 -11.90 -5.83
CA ILE A 280 19.01 -13.19 -5.17
C ILE A 280 19.58 -13.12 -3.75
N ILE A 281 18.71 -13.05 -2.76
CA ILE A 281 19.03 -12.73 -1.37
C ILE A 281 18.76 -13.96 -0.50
N ASP A 282 19.72 -14.31 0.34
CA ASP A 282 19.54 -15.33 1.38
C ASP A 282 18.88 -14.70 2.61
N THR A 283 17.69 -15.16 2.95
CA THR A 283 16.88 -14.61 4.05
C THR A 283 17.49 -14.84 5.43
N ARG A 284 18.28 -15.88 5.59
CA ARG A 284 18.89 -16.23 6.87
C ARG A 284 20.10 -15.35 7.19
N SER A 285 20.93 -15.07 6.20
CA SER A 285 22.09 -14.15 6.35
C SER A 285 21.74 -12.69 6.06
N MET A 286 20.52 -12.42 5.55
CA MET A 286 20.06 -11.09 5.13
C MET A 286 21.05 -10.42 4.17
N SER A 287 21.60 -11.17 3.22
CA SER A 287 22.62 -10.69 2.28
C SER A 287 22.35 -11.16 0.87
N GLU A 288 22.63 -10.29 -0.09
CA GLU A 288 22.66 -10.63 -1.51
C GLU A 288 23.72 -11.72 -1.76
N ARG A 289 23.31 -12.79 -2.42
CA ARG A 289 24.18 -13.91 -2.80
C ARG A 289 24.64 -13.79 -4.24
N GLU A 290 23.76 -13.27 -5.09
CA GLU A 290 24.03 -13.11 -6.52
C GLU A 290 23.17 -11.98 -7.06
N ARG A 291 23.66 -11.34 -8.11
CA ARG A 291 22.96 -10.32 -8.88
C ARG A 291 23.05 -10.67 -10.36
N LEU A 292 21.92 -10.66 -11.03
CA LEU A 292 21.86 -10.90 -12.46
C LEU A 292 21.35 -9.65 -13.17
N ILE A 293 22.09 -9.21 -14.17
CA ILE A 293 21.60 -8.18 -15.10
C ILE A 293 20.62 -8.85 -16.04
N LEU A 294 19.49 -8.21 -16.24
CA LEU A 294 18.37 -8.72 -17.02
C LEU A 294 18.08 -7.80 -18.21
N ASP A 295 17.02 -8.15 -18.96
CA ASP A 295 16.46 -7.27 -19.98
C ASP A 295 15.94 -5.98 -19.35
N PRO A 296 15.82 -4.86 -20.09
CA PRO A 296 15.38 -3.58 -19.55
C PRO A 296 13.97 -3.61 -18.98
N ASP A 297 13.76 -2.77 -17.92
CA ASP A 297 12.52 -2.50 -17.25
C ASP A 297 11.83 -3.75 -16.65
N PRO A 298 12.53 -4.45 -15.74
CA PRO A 298 11.91 -5.53 -14.98
C PRO A 298 10.88 -4.96 -13.99
N GLU A 299 9.64 -5.44 -14.05
CA GLU A 299 8.50 -4.88 -13.28
C GLU A 299 7.88 -5.87 -12.30
N TRP A 300 7.94 -7.16 -12.58
CA TRP A 300 7.23 -8.17 -11.81
C TRP A 300 8.05 -9.44 -11.66
N VAL A 301 7.98 -10.07 -10.49
CA VAL A 301 8.65 -11.35 -10.24
C VAL A 301 7.73 -12.33 -9.53
N VAL A 302 7.81 -13.60 -9.92
CA VAL A 302 7.14 -14.71 -9.26
C VAL A 302 8.13 -15.84 -9.05
N ALA A 303 8.21 -16.36 -7.83
CA ALA A 303 8.96 -17.57 -7.52
C ALA A 303 8.15 -18.82 -7.94
N GLY A 304 8.80 -19.76 -8.60
CA GLY A 304 8.19 -21.03 -8.95
C GLY A 304 7.75 -21.83 -7.71
N LYS A 305 6.65 -22.58 -7.84
CA LYS A 305 6.10 -23.39 -6.74
C LYS A 305 7.05 -24.48 -6.24
N ASP A 306 8.01 -24.90 -7.08
CA ASP A 306 9.06 -25.86 -6.73
C ASP A 306 10.30 -25.21 -6.08
N GLY A 307 10.34 -23.89 -6.01
CA GLY A 307 11.46 -23.11 -5.48
C GLY A 307 12.73 -23.14 -6.32
N LYS A 308 12.71 -23.70 -7.54
CA LYS A 308 13.88 -23.86 -8.41
C LYS A 308 14.03 -22.79 -9.45
N ARG A 309 12.94 -22.16 -9.82
CA ARG A 309 12.91 -21.10 -10.85
C ARG A 309 12.22 -19.86 -10.33
N ALA A 310 12.55 -18.74 -10.99
CA ALA A 310 11.79 -17.50 -10.89
C ALA A 310 11.52 -16.96 -12.30
N TYR A 311 10.45 -16.20 -12.42
CA TYR A 311 9.98 -15.61 -13.67
C TYR A 311 9.90 -14.10 -13.48
N VAL A 312 10.65 -13.35 -14.27
CA VAL A 312 10.67 -11.87 -14.24
C VAL A 312 10.05 -11.34 -15.51
N LEU A 313 9.07 -10.47 -15.39
CA LEU A 313 8.40 -9.81 -16.51
C LEU A 313 9.03 -8.45 -16.78
N HIS A 314 9.27 -8.16 -18.07
CA HIS A 314 9.89 -6.92 -18.54
C HIS A 314 8.92 -6.18 -19.46
N THR A 315 8.48 -5.01 -19.01
CA THR A 315 7.43 -4.25 -19.69
C THR A 315 7.92 -3.59 -20.97
N LEU A 316 9.15 -3.04 -20.99
CA LEU A 316 9.69 -2.39 -22.20
C LEU A 316 10.24 -3.36 -23.24
N SER A 317 10.87 -4.44 -22.81
CA SER A 317 11.45 -5.42 -23.74
C SER A 317 10.47 -6.49 -24.21
N ASN A 318 9.28 -6.57 -23.62
CA ASN A 318 8.27 -7.59 -23.90
C ASN A 318 8.84 -9.01 -23.71
N THR A 319 9.57 -9.26 -22.64
CA THR A 319 10.21 -10.54 -22.39
C THR A 319 9.86 -11.10 -21.02
N ILE A 320 10.09 -12.40 -20.86
CA ILE A 320 10.13 -13.11 -19.58
C ILE A 320 11.56 -13.60 -19.38
N SER A 321 12.24 -13.18 -18.32
CA SER A 321 13.49 -13.79 -17.88
C SER A 321 13.18 -14.96 -16.94
N ILE A 322 13.70 -16.14 -17.25
CA ILE A 322 13.60 -17.33 -16.43
C ILE A 322 14.93 -17.52 -15.69
N ILE A 323 14.89 -17.51 -14.38
CA ILE A 323 16.06 -17.62 -13.50
C ILE A 323 16.13 -19.03 -12.92
N ASP A 324 17.28 -19.68 -13.04
CA ASP A 324 17.62 -20.92 -12.32
C ASP A 324 18.14 -20.52 -10.92
N LEU A 325 17.36 -20.80 -9.88
CA LEU A 325 17.71 -20.40 -8.51
C LEU A 325 18.78 -21.31 -7.88
N ASP A 326 18.89 -22.56 -8.31
CA ASP A 326 19.94 -23.47 -7.84
C ASP A 326 21.32 -23.04 -8.37
N ARG A 327 21.38 -22.66 -9.66
CA ARG A 327 22.60 -22.18 -10.32
C ARG A 327 22.84 -20.69 -10.15
N ARG A 328 21.80 -19.94 -9.74
CA ARG A 328 21.79 -18.47 -9.64
C ARG A 328 22.21 -17.81 -10.95
N SER A 329 21.56 -18.20 -12.02
CA SER A 329 21.89 -17.73 -13.35
C SER A 329 20.63 -17.57 -14.22
N LEU A 330 20.73 -16.72 -15.23
CA LEU A 330 19.68 -16.64 -16.27
C LEU A 330 19.63 -17.97 -17.02
N TYR A 331 18.47 -18.63 -16.98
CA TYR A 331 18.23 -19.86 -17.70
C TYR A 331 17.82 -19.60 -19.16
N ALA A 332 16.89 -18.67 -19.38
CA ALA A 332 16.39 -18.29 -20.67
C ALA A 332 15.74 -16.89 -20.61
N SER A 333 15.69 -16.20 -21.75
CA SER A 333 14.83 -15.05 -22.00
C SER A 333 13.89 -15.38 -23.15
N VAL A 334 12.60 -15.17 -22.95
CA VAL A 334 11.53 -15.53 -23.89
C VAL A 334 10.77 -14.27 -24.29
N SER A 335 10.70 -14.00 -25.59
CA SER A 335 9.95 -12.87 -26.11
C SER A 335 8.45 -13.15 -26.13
N LEU A 336 7.67 -12.14 -25.75
CA LEU A 336 6.21 -12.12 -25.83
C LEU A 336 5.77 -11.17 -26.96
N ASP A 337 4.58 -11.42 -27.52
CA ASP A 337 4.00 -10.55 -28.55
C ASP A 337 3.45 -9.24 -27.95
N GLU A 338 3.29 -9.19 -26.63
CA GLU A 338 2.66 -8.09 -25.89
C GLU A 338 3.48 -7.70 -24.67
N SER A 339 3.33 -6.44 -24.23
CA SER A 339 3.98 -5.92 -23.05
C SER A 339 3.35 -6.53 -21.79
N PRO A 340 4.07 -7.40 -21.08
CA PRO A 340 3.56 -8.01 -19.85
C PRO A 340 3.55 -7.00 -18.71
N LEU A 341 2.48 -7.02 -17.91
CA LEU A 341 2.35 -6.15 -16.74
C LEU A 341 2.56 -6.92 -15.44
N ARG A 342 1.77 -7.96 -15.24
CA ARG A 342 1.79 -8.80 -14.04
C ARG A 342 1.46 -10.24 -14.38
N GLY A 343 1.87 -11.15 -13.51
CA GLY A 343 1.60 -12.55 -13.73
C GLY A 343 1.37 -13.32 -12.42
N ALA A 344 0.69 -14.45 -12.53
CA ALA A 344 0.44 -15.37 -11.45
C ALA A 344 0.57 -16.82 -11.93
N LEU A 345 1.20 -17.67 -11.11
CA LEU A 345 1.26 -19.10 -11.40
C LEU A 345 -0.06 -19.79 -11.00
N ASN A 346 -0.42 -20.85 -11.74
CA ASN A 346 -1.48 -21.73 -11.30
C ASN A 346 -1.05 -22.49 -10.03
N ARG A 347 -2.00 -23.20 -9.42
CA ARG A 347 -1.78 -23.95 -8.18
C ARG A 347 -0.57 -24.88 -8.24
N ASP A 348 -0.41 -25.58 -9.36
CA ASP A 348 0.60 -26.62 -9.52
C ASP A 348 1.93 -26.06 -10.08
N GLY A 349 1.96 -24.78 -10.47
CA GLY A 349 3.14 -24.10 -11.02
C GLY A 349 3.44 -24.46 -12.47
N GLU A 350 2.54 -25.15 -13.17
CA GLU A 350 2.74 -25.59 -14.56
C GLU A 350 2.42 -24.51 -15.60
N ASN A 351 1.50 -23.59 -15.24
CA ASN A 351 1.08 -22.48 -16.10
C ASN A 351 1.32 -21.14 -15.42
N PHE A 352 1.87 -20.20 -16.19
CA PHE A 352 2.06 -18.83 -15.79
C PHE A 352 1.10 -17.94 -16.57
N TYR A 353 0.14 -17.32 -15.89
CA TYR A 353 -0.87 -16.45 -16.44
C TYR A 353 -0.38 -15.01 -16.41
N ILE A 354 -0.30 -14.37 -17.57
CA ILE A 354 0.27 -13.03 -17.71
C ILE A 354 -0.77 -12.10 -18.31
N ILE A 355 -0.98 -10.96 -17.67
CA ILE A 355 -1.82 -9.88 -18.18
C ILE A 355 -0.98 -8.77 -18.79
N SER A 356 -1.56 -8.12 -19.80
CA SER A 356 -1.10 -6.87 -20.38
C SER A 356 -2.12 -5.76 -20.12
N GLN A 357 -1.66 -4.54 -19.90
CA GLN A 357 -2.57 -3.39 -19.70
C GLN A 357 -3.39 -3.08 -20.97
N TYR A 358 -2.81 -3.30 -22.13
CA TYR A 358 -3.38 -2.89 -23.42
C TYR A 358 -4.04 -4.02 -24.20
N ALA A 359 -3.75 -5.27 -23.86
CA ALA A 359 -4.35 -6.42 -24.49
C ALA A 359 -5.69 -6.81 -23.88
N SER A 360 -6.55 -7.44 -24.67
CA SER A 360 -7.82 -8.02 -24.22
C SER A 360 -7.68 -9.46 -23.77
N GLU A 361 -6.52 -10.04 -23.96
CA GLU A 361 -6.22 -11.43 -23.66
C GLU A 361 -5.20 -11.55 -22.55
N LEU A 362 -5.36 -12.59 -21.76
CA LEU A 362 -4.38 -13.07 -20.80
C LEU A 362 -3.61 -14.20 -21.49
N LEU A 363 -2.27 -14.15 -21.41
CA LEU A 363 -1.41 -15.19 -21.96
C LEU A 363 -1.29 -16.35 -20.98
N VAL A 364 -1.35 -17.57 -21.49
CA VAL A 364 -1.04 -18.81 -20.75
C VAL A 364 0.32 -19.32 -21.21
N VAL A 365 1.32 -19.25 -20.36
CA VAL A 365 2.68 -19.70 -20.66
C VAL A 365 2.96 -20.99 -19.89
N ASP A 366 3.30 -22.04 -20.59
CA ASP A 366 3.74 -23.31 -19.98
C ASP A 366 5.13 -23.16 -19.38
N THR A 367 5.27 -23.52 -18.09
CA THR A 367 6.51 -23.29 -17.33
C THR A 367 7.64 -24.29 -17.64
N GLN A 368 7.39 -25.30 -18.46
CA GLN A 368 8.43 -26.26 -18.88
C GLN A 368 8.99 -25.90 -20.27
N SER A 369 8.11 -25.66 -21.23
CA SER A 369 8.49 -25.26 -22.58
C SER A 369 8.72 -23.77 -22.74
N PHE A 370 8.20 -22.94 -21.82
CA PHE A 370 8.18 -21.47 -21.86
C PHE A 370 7.45 -20.88 -23.06
N GLY A 371 6.65 -21.68 -23.73
CA GLY A 371 5.83 -21.26 -24.85
C GLY A 371 4.45 -20.75 -24.40
N VAL A 372 3.90 -19.80 -25.15
CA VAL A 372 2.49 -19.42 -25.03
C VAL A 372 1.65 -20.56 -25.59
N THR A 373 0.91 -21.23 -24.74
CA THR A 373 0.09 -22.40 -25.11
C THR A 373 -1.36 -22.05 -25.34
N ASP A 374 -1.85 -20.99 -24.74
CA ASP A 374 -3.25 -20.55 -24.86
C ASP A 374 -3.40 -19.04 -24.58
N ARG A 375 -4.57 -18.50 -24.92
CA ARG A 375 -4.95 -17.11 -24.67
C ARG A 375 -6.39 -17.06 -24.17
N VAL A 376 -6.61 -16.40 -23.04
CA VAL A 376 -7.93 -16.29 -22.41
C VAL A 376 -8.45 -14.85 -22.55
N ILE A 377 -9.63 -14.69 -23.15
CA ILE A 377 -10.25 -13.37 -23.31
C ILE A 377 -10.76 -12.86 -21.95
N VAL A 378 -10.11 -11.82 -21.44
CA VAL A 378 -10.47 -11.15 -20.18
C VAL A 378 -10.91 -9.70 -20.41
N GLY A 379 -10.73 -9.15 -21.62
CA GLY A 379 -11.01 -7.75 -21.98
C GLY A 379 -9.90 -6.78 -21.54
N ASN A 380 -9.95 -5.58 -22.08
CA ASN A 380 -8.90 -4.56 -21.96
C ASN A 380 -8.76 -3.99 -20.54
N ARG A 381 -7.64 -3.27 -20.29
CA ARG A 381 -7.32 -2.52 -19.07
C ARG A 381 -7.13 -3.40 -17.84
N SER A 382 -6.56 -4.58 -18.03
CA SER A 382 -6.14 -5.44 -16.90
C SER A 382 -5.06 -4.73 -16.07
N SER A 383 -5.16 -4.81 -14.75
CA SER A 383 -4.24 -4.13 -13.82
C SER A 383 -3.64 -5.07 -12.77
N ALA A 384 -4.36 -6.12 -12.38
CA ALA A 384 -3.87 -7.12 -11.45
C ALA A 384 -4.43 -8.50 -11.79
N VAL A 385 -3.68 -9.55 -11.45
CA VAL A 385 -4.09 -10.94 -11.65
C VAL A 385 -3.70 -11.78 -10.44
N LYS A 386 -4.60 -12.64 -10.02
CA LYS A 386 -4.36 -13.68 -9.00
C LYS A 386 -5.09 -14.97 -9.38
N VAL A 387 -4.55 -16.08 -8.92
CA VAL A 387 -5.15 -17.41 -9.09
C VAL A 387 -5.62 -17.92 -7.74
N ASN A 388 -6.86 -18.38 -7.68
CA ASN A 388 -7.37 -18.99 -6.46
C ASN A 388 -6.74 -20.37 -6.26
N PRO A 389 -5.97 -20.60 -5.18
CA PRO A 389 -5.25 -21.85 -4.96
C PRO A 389 -6.16 -23.07 -4.72
N LYS A 390 -7.44 -22.86 -4.41
CA LYS A 390 -8.40 -23.96 -4.17
C LYS A 390 -9.01 -24.52 -5.44
N ASN A 391 -9.35 -23.65 -6.40
CA ASN A 391 -10.12 -24.05 -7.59
C ASN A 391 -9.46 -23.67 -8.93
N ASN A 392 -8.26 -23.07 -8.89
CA ASN A 392 -7.51 -22.61 -10.06
C ASN A 392 -8.18 -21.49 -10.88
N LEU A 393 -9.29 -20.92 -10.44
CA LEU A 393 -9.92 -19.81 -11.15
C LEU A 393 -9.01 -18.58 -11.14
N ILE A 394 -8.97 -17.89 -12.28
CA ILE A 394 -8.18 -16.69 -12.48
C ILE A 394 -9.05 -15.48 -12.21
N TYR A 395 -8.59 -14.58 -11.34
CA TYR A 395 -9.21 -13.29 -11.03
C TYR A 395 -8.38 -12.18 -11.65
N VAL A 396 -8.96 -11.43 -12.59
CA VAL A 396 -8.31 -10.32 -13.27
C VAL A 396 -9.04 -9.03 -12.93
N ALA A 397 -8.35 -8.13 -12.26
CA ALA A 397 -8.87 -6.79 -12.00
C ALA A 397 -8.62 -5.86 -13.18
N LYS A 398 -9.52 -4.89 -13.34
CA LYS A 398 -9.46 -3.88 -14.39
C LYS A 398 -9.50 -2.47 -13.80
N THR A 399 -8.80 -1.56 -14.45
CA THR A 399 -8.85 -0.13 -14.07
C THR A 399 -10.25 0.47 -14.26
N SER A 400 -11.13 -0.17 -15.05
CA SER A 400 -12.53 0.23 -15.22
C SER A 400 -13.39 0.06 -13.97
N GLY A 401 -12.94 -0.74 -12.99
CA GLY A 401 -13.70 -1.05 -11.77
C GLY A 401 -14.49 -2.35 -11.86
N GLU A 402 -13.85 -3.41 -12.33
CA GLU A 402 -14.40 -4.74 -12.46
C GLU A 402 -13.35 -5.79 -12.12
N VAL A 403 -13.73 -6.89 -11.51
CA VAL A 403 -12.95 -8.11 -11.43
C VAL A 403 -13.61 -9.17 -12.28
N VAL A 404 -12.87 -9.69 -13.26
CA VAL A 404 -13.28 -10.77 -14.17
C VAL A 404 -12.78 -12.09 -13.63
N ILE A 405 -13.61 -13.13 -13.73
CA ILE A 405 -13.27 -14.50 -13.36
C ILE A 405 -13.21 -15.35 -14.63
N ALA A 406 -12.10 -16.04 -14.83
CA ALA A 406 -11.90 -16.95 -15.95
C ALA A 406 -11.51 -18.35 -15.46
N ASP A 407 -11.95 -19.36 -16.21
CA ASP A 407 -11.55 -20.74 -16.00
C ASP A 407 -10.41 -21.09 -16.97
N PRO A 408 -9.21 -21.35 -16.47
CA PRO A 408 -8.07 -21.69 -17.32
C PRO A 408 -8.23 -23.04 -18.04
N THR A 409 -9.09 -23.94 -17.54
CA THR A 409 -9.30 -25.26 -18.16
C THR A 409 -10.11 -25.18 -19.43
N THR A 410 -11.08 -24.29 -19.45
CA THR A 410 -11.97 -24.09 -20.61
C THR A 410 -11.56 -22.88 -21.46
N GLY A 411 -10.67 -22.01 -20.94
CA GLY A 411 -10.30 -20.74 -21.57
C GLY A 411 -11.45 -19.73 -21.61
N LEU A 412 -12.52 -19.95 -20.82
CA LEU A 412 -13.74 -19.15 -20.88
C LEU A 412 -13.86 -18.17 -19.70
N PHE A 413 -14.43 -17.02 -20.01
CA PHE A 413 -15.00 -16.13 -19.03
C PHE A 413 -16.18 -16.83 -18.29
N ILE A 414 -16.18 -16.76 -16.95
CA ILE A 414 -17.22 -17.35 -16.13
C ILE A 414 -18.18 -16.28 -15.62
N ASP A 415 -17.62 -15.25 -14.98
CA ASP A 415 -18.39 -14.23 -14.24
C ASP A 415 -17.56 -12.95 -14.08
N SER A 416 -18.23 -11.87 -13.70
CA SER A 416 -17.55 -10.66 -13.25
C SER A 416 -18.38 -9.94 -12.19
N PHE A 417 -17.71 -9.12 -11.39
CA PHE A 417 -18.39 -8.30 -10.39
C PHE A 417 -17.75 -6.91 -10.29
N PRO A 418 -18.56 -5.89 -9.96
CA PRO A 418 -18.09 -4.52 -9.87
C PRO A 418 -17.23 -4.32 -8.61
N VAL A 419 -16.19 -3.52 -8.76
CA VAL A 419 -15.31 -3.05 -7.69
C VAL A 419 -15.06 -1.55 -7.86
N VAL A 420 -14.35 -0.93 -6.94
CA VAL A 420 -13.89 0.46 -7.10
C VAL A 420 -12.92 0.56 -8.29
N ARG A 421 -12.95 1.68 -9.02
CA ARG A 421 -12.07 1.92 -10.17
C ARG A 421 -10.60 1.96 -9.78
N ASN A 422 -9.73 1.78 -10.76
CA ASN A 422 -8.28 1.85 -10.61
C ASN A 422 -7.74 0.85 -9.57
N VAL A 423 -8.18 -0.41 -9.70
CA VAL A 423 -7.61 -1.49 -8.90
C VAL A 423 -6.12 -1.59 -9.17
N GLY A 424 -5.31 -1.48 -8.14
CA GLY A 424 -3.86 -1.60 -8.22
C GLY A 424 -3.36 -3.00 -7.87
N PHE A 425 -4.00 -3.68 -6.94
CA PHE A 425 -3.53 -4.97 -6.44
C PHE A 425 -4.67 -5.88 -5.99
N LEU A 426 -4.43 -7.19 -6.08
CA LEU A 426 -5.30 -8.25 -5.58
C LEU A 426 -4.52 -9.15 -4.62
N ALA A 427 -5.15 -9.58 -3.54
CA ALA A 427 -4.65 -10.66 -2.70
C ALA A 427 -5.78 -11.67 -2.41
N ILE A 428 -5.46 -12.96 -2.38
CA ILE A 428 -6.43 -14.02 -2.09
C ILE A 428 -6.01 -14.72 -0.80
N ASP A 429 -6.87 -14.64 0.20
CA ASP A 429 -6.78 -15.49 1.37
C ASP A 429 -7.39 -16.86 1.05
N GLY A 430 -6.52 -17.83 0.85
CA GLY A 430 -6.94 -19.19 0.55
C GLY A 430 -7.62 -19.87 1.72
N GLU A 431 -7.31 -19.52 2.97
CA GLU A 431 -7.93 -20.13 4.17
C GLU A 431 -9.37 -19.65 4.34
N GLU A 432 -9.62 -18.34 4.30
CA GLU A 432 -10.95 -17.75 4.45
C GLU A 432 -11.77 -17.71 3.14
N ASN A 433 -11.14 -18.05 2.02
CA ASN A 433 -11.75 -17.97 0.68
C ASN A 433 -12.29 -16.58 0.36
N THR A 434 -11.43 -15.59 0.56
CA THR A 434 -11.74 -14.17 0.35
C THR A 434 -10.75 -13.49 -0.56
N LEU A 435 -11.21 -12.49 -1.30
CA LEU A 435 -10.42 -11.62 -2.15
C LEU A 435 -10.35 -10.23 -1.55
N TYR A 436 -9.16 -9.68 -1.49
CA TYR A 436 -8.91 -8.29 -1.13
C TYR A 436 -8.54 -7.52 -2.39
N VAL A 437 -9.22 -6.41 -2.60
CA VAL A 437 -9.04 -5.51 -3.74
C VAL A 437 -8.51 -4.19 -3.22
N LEU A 438 -7.29 -3.84 -3.58
CA LEU A 438 -6.66 -2.56 -3.24
C LEU A 438 -6.84 -1.59 -4.40
N SER A 439 -7.44 -0.43 -4.10
CA SER A 439 -7.66 0.66 -5.06
C SER A 439 -6.91 1.91 -4.60
N PRO A 440 -5.70 2.17 -5.13
CA PRO A 440 -4.83 3.25 -4.67
C PRO A 440 -5.47 4.64 -4.71
N ASP A 441 -6.19 4.95 -5.78
CA ASP A 441 -6.78 6.28 -5.99
C ASP A 441 -7.96 6.57 -5.06
N SER A 442 -8.69 5.54 -4.64
CA SER A 442 -9.79 5.67 -3.69
C SER A 442 -9.34 5.54 -2.24
N SER A 443 -8.06 5.20 -2.00
CA SER A 443 -7.53 4.90 -0.67
C SER A 443 -8.42 3.89 0.07
N GLU A 444 -8.79 2.81 -0.62
CA GLU A 444 -9.73 1.81 -0.11
C GLU A 444 -9.22 0.39 -0.36
N VAL A 445 -9.43 -0.47 0.62
CA VAL A 445 -9.37 -1.93 0.46
C VAL A 445 -10.76 -2.49 0.66
N THR A 446 -11.23 -3.25 -0.33
CA THR A 446 -12.51 -3.95 -0.27
C THR A 446 -12.30 -5.46 -0.18
N LYS A 447 -13.01 -6.10 0.75
CA LYS A 447 -13.01 -7.57 0.95
C LYS A 447 -14.23 -8.20 0.31
N PHE A 448 -14.03 -9.23 -0.50
CA PHE A 448 -15.08 -10.00 -1.17
C PHE A 448 -15.06 -11.47 -0.76
N ASN A 449 -16.23 -12.09 -0.74
CA ASN A 449 -16.38 -13.53 -0.60
C ASN A 449 -16.27 -14.20 -1.97
N LEU A 450 -15.35 -15.17 -2.11
CA LEU A 450 -15.09 -15.86 -3.38
C LEU A 450 -16.09 -16.98 -3.74
N VAL A 451 -17.08 -17.26 -2.86
CA VAL A 451 -18.16 -18.21 -3.18
C VAL A 451 -19.29 -17.54 -3.96
N ASN A 452 -19.61 -16.30 -3.62
CA ASN A 452 -20.77 -15.58 -4.16
C ASN A 452 -20.43 -14.19 -4.71
N ASN A 453 -19.15 -13.81 -4.74
CA ASN A 453 -18.61 -12.54 -5.26
C ASN A 453 -19.21 -11.30 -4.59
N ARG A 454 -19.72 -11.43 -3.36
CA ARG A 454 -20.32 -10.31 -2.62
C ARG A 454 -19.28 -9.59 -1.77
N GLU A 455 -19.41 -8.28 -1.73
CA GLU A 455 -18.68 -7.44 -0.79
C GLU A 455 -19.02 -7.84 0.65
N LEU A 456 -17.99 -8.04 1.46
CA LEU A 456 -18.10 -8.36 2.89
C LEU A 456 -17.85 -7.13 3.76
N ALA A 457 -16.81 -6.36 3.44
CA ALA A 457 -16.39 -5.20 4.21
C ALA A 457 -15.45 -4.31 3.39
N LYS A 458 -15.29 -3.08 3.85
CA LYS A 458 -14.38 -2.09 3.30
C LYS A 458 -13.59 -1.42 4.40
N MET A 459 -12.39 -0.96 4.07
CA MET A 459 -11.51 -0.20 4.94
C MET A 459 -10.94 1.00 4.20
N GLU A 460 -10.98 2.18 4.83
CA GLU A 460 -10.18 3.32 4.37
C GLU A 460 -8.71 3.04 4.70
N THR A 461 -7.82 3.38 3.78
CA THR A 461 -6.38 3.26 3.94
C THR A 461 -5.69 4.57 3.54
N GLU A 462 -4.37 4.63 3.61
CA GLU A 462 -3.62 5.81 3.19
C GLU A 462 -3.52 5.89 1.68
N MET A 463 -3.15 7.06 1.16
CA MET A 463 -2.94 7.28 -0.27
C MET A 463 -1.72 6.48 -0.78
N GLY A 464 -1.71 6.21 -2.09
CA GLY A 464 -0.55 5.59 -2.74
C GLY A 464 -0.34 4.12 -2.38
N GLY A 465 -1.40 3.39 -2.04
CA GLY A 465 -1.33 1.95 -1.82
C GLY A 465 -0.75 1.24 -3.04
N HIS A 466 0.34 0.46 -2.86
CA HIS A 466 1.05 -0.19 -3.95
C HIS A 466 0.90 -1.72 -3.91
N SER A 467 1.17 -2.33 -2.79
CA SER A 467 1.12 -3.79 -2.60
C SER A 467 0.27 -4.14 -1.38
N LEU A 468 -0.30 -5.33 -1.39
CA LEU A 468 -1.12 -5.87 -0.31
C LEU A 468 -0.79 -7.35 -0.13
N VAL A 469 -0.44 -7.75 1.10
CA VAL A 469 -0.24 -9.15 1.47
C VAL A 469 -1.05 -9.50 2.70
N VAL A 470 -1.59 -10.70 2.75
CA VAL A 470 -2.40 -11.18 3.88
C VAL A 470 -1.92 -12.54 4.37
N MET A 471 -1.97 -12.76 5.67
CA MET A 471 -1.77 -14.09 6.23
C MET A 471 -2.87 -15.03 5.70
N GLY A 472 -2.49 -16.24 5.25
CA GLY A 472 -3.40 -17.16 4.57
C GLY A 472 -3.38 -17.07 3.04
N GLU A 473 -2.57 -16.20 2.45
CA GLU A 473 -2.25 -16.22 1.02
C GLU A 473 -1.35 -17.43 0.75
N LEU A 474 -1.82 -18.39 -0.06
CA LEU A 474 -1.17 -19.70 -0.32
C LEU A 474 -0.46 -19.71 -1.68
#